data_524f6ba7b5ff480bad01dd86e891d011
#
_entry.id   524f6ba7b5ff480bad01dd86e891d011
#
_cell.length_a   1.000
_cell.length_b   1.000
_cell.length_c   1.000
_cell.angle_alpha   90.00
_cell.angle_beta   90.00
_cell.angle_gamma   90.00
#
_symmetry.space_group_name_H-M   'P 1'
#
loop_
_entity.id
_entity.type
_entity.pdbx_description
1 polymer ?
#
loop_
_entity_poly.entity_id
_entity_poly.type
_entity_poly.pdbx_seq_one_letter_code
_entity_poly.pdbx_strand_id
1 'polypeptide(L)'
;MKVKYLLIGILFLSACNGRLDEMRPHNMAEADNYLSSFNNIVNATSGLYGQFQSAAGGYTEVSLYHVAYHVLGEFRANNVIFNDAFLSWSTDYLRGPDAHFFLNSDQKSQSYAWSVWAKSHQLILGASRNIVAIDKLYANTVNPDEKLNLVRLKGENAFLRGLLIFNATNVFGRPFWDQPDKNLGIPLDVEATAQALERSSVRECFEQAIADFKTAAACLPDERSDRTFANKAASFGMLSRIYLYMGGMPESPVEDYNRMAVRYADSTFSMKNDVVEVLQGEELKDLYDNPKTNKEILFAFTPANFPSRIHNLVHNYYSWYGYESSASTSGYNCVISRDYEEIMDQEKDLRWTYFTEPSGRFNGRYNTKKYNGGKYEAFSGYYSFACPVVFIRAGEVILNRAEAYMKLGESGKALADLNYIRQRAGLSPLSGISGMELFDEIFDERRRELAFEAQTYYDYVRNGRKMERKEDSVAYSSYTARQYNEIDPQTSRRTMCLIPSEEISLNKKLVQNEY
;
A
#
# COMPACT_ATOMS: atom_id res chain seq x y z
N MET A 1 71.94 0.78 -11.55
CA MET A 1 70.96 0.18 -12.48
C MET A 1 69.62 -0.17 -11.85
N LYS A 2 69.50 -0.33 -10.52
CA LYS A 2 68.22 -0.73 -9.85
C LYS A 2 67.22 0.40 -9.60
N VAL A 3 67.60 1.66 -9.61
CA VAL A 3 66.73 2.81 -9.34
C VAL A 3 65.90 3.25 -10.57
N LYS A 4 66.39 3.02 -11.79
CA LYS A 4 65.69 3.39 -13.02
C LYS A 4 64.46 2.53 -13.34
N TYR A 5 64.40 1.30 -12.85
CA TYR A 5 63.28 0.40 -13.05
C TYR A 5 62.15 0.66 -12.01
N LEU A 6 62.44 1.27 -10.89
CA LEU A 6 61.46 1.63 -9.88
C LEU A 6 60.62 2.85 -10.30
N LEU A 7 61.22 3.81 -11.01
CA LEU A 7 60.54 4.99 -11.52
C LEU A 7 59.63 4.69 -12.73
N ILE A 8 59.96 3.66 -13.51
CA ILE A 8 59.09 3.23 -14.64
C ILE A 8 57.87 2.44 -14.14
N GLY A 9 58.02 1.67 -13.02
CA GLY A 9 56.91 0.96 -12.40
C GLY A 9 55.86 1.87 -11.76
N ILE A 10 56.27 3.04 -11.24
CA ILE A 10 55.34 4.01 -10.62
C ILE A 10 54.55 4.82 -11.66
N LEU A 11 55.11 5.02 -12.84
CA LEU A 11 54.44 5.71 -13.95
C LEU A 11 53.33 4.88 -14.62
N PHE A 12 53.35 3.53 -14.48
CA PHE A 12 52.31 2.66 -15.01
C PHE A 12 51.12 2.48 -14.04
N LEU A 13 51.30 2.76 -12.74
CA LEU A 13 50.21 2.66 -11.75
C LEU A 13 49.30 3.88 -11.69
N SER A 14 49.72 5.02 -12.24
CA SER A 14 48.90 6.25 -12.27
C SER A 14 48.07 6.41 -13.56
N ALA A 15 48.20 5.52 -14.54
CA ALA A 15 47.50 5.63 -15.83
C ALA A 15 46.15 4.90 -15.91
N CYS A 16 45.76 4.14 -14.89
CA CYS A 16 44.54 3.32 -14.93
C CYS A 16 43.35 3.88 -14.14
N ASN A 17 43.54 4.91 -13.31
CA ASN A 17 42.42 5.38 -12.45
C ASN A 17 41.36 6.24 -13.16
N GLY A 18 41.66 6.83 -14.31
CA GLY A 18 40.66 7.66 -15.02
C GLY A 18 39.79 6.91 -16.05
N ARG A 19 40.23 5.72 -16.51
CA ARG A 19 39.51 5.00 -17.57
C ARG A 19 38.50 3.96 -17.05
N LEU A 20 38.60 3.53 -15.78
CA LEU A 20 37.67 2.59 -15.17
C LEU A 20 36.37 3.27 -14.77
N ASP A 21 36.41 4.54 -14.38
CA ASP A 21 35.21 5.33 -14.07
C ASP A 21 34.40 5.74 -15.31
N GLU A 22 34.99 5.67 -16.50
CA GLU A 22 34.35 5.96 -17.80
C GLU A 22 33.75 4.71 -18.47
N MET A 23 34.06 3.51 -18.01
CA MET A 23 33.53 2.27 -18.62
C MET A 23 32.14 1.99 -18.09
N ARG A 24 31.15 2.59 -18.71
CA ARG A 24 29.73 2.25 -18.47
C ARG A 24 29.38 0.92 -19.16
N PRO A 25 28.58 0.05 -18.55
CA PRO A 25 28.11 -1.15 -19.22
C PRO A 25 27.42 -0.79 -20.54
N HIS A 26 27.84 -1.37 -21.66
CA HIS A 26 27.28 -1.11 -22.98
C HIS A 26 25.80 -1.39 -23.15
N ASN A 27 25.18 -2.08 -22.17
CA ASN A 27 23.77 -2.44 -22.13
C ASN A 27 22.92 -1.51 -21.25
N MET A 28 23.49 -0.47 -20.64
CA MET A 28 22.76 0.55 -19.88
C MET A 28 22.67 1.84 -20.70
N ALA A 29 21.47 2.14 -21.19
CA ALA A 29 21.19 3.46 -21.73
C ALA A 29 21.27 4.50 -20.62
N GLU A 30 21.87 5.66 -20.89
CA GLU A 30 21.75 6.81 -19.98
C GLU A 30 20.27 7.18 -19.85
N ALA A 31 19.77 7.33 -18.64
CA ALA A 31 18.36 7.59 -18.40
C ALA A 31 17.87 8.84 -19.17
N ASP A 32 18.70 9.88 -19.24
CA ASP A 32 18.37 11.11 -19.96
C ASP A 32 18.26 10.90 -21.48
N ASN A 33 19.13 10.06 -22.05
CA ASN A 33 19.08 9.72 -23.48
C ASN A 33 17.89 8.80 -23.77
N TYR A 34 17.59 7.84 -22.88
CA TYR A 34 16.45 6.95 -23.04
C TYR A 34 15.13 7.72 -22.98
N LEU A 35 14.95 8.61 -22.00
CA LEU A 35 13.72 9.37 -21.78
C LEU A 35 13.58 10.60 -22.72
N SER A 36 14.38 10.70 -23.78
CA SER A 36 14.33 11.81 -24.73
C SER A 36 13.20 11.72 -25.76
N SER A 37 12.47 10.59 -25.83
CA SER A 37 11.37 10.39 -26.78
C SER A 37 10.05 10.05 -26.09
N PHE A 38 8.95 10.44 -26.74
CA PHE A 38 7.60 10.15 -26.26
C PHE A 38 7.36 8.65 -26.01
N ASN A 39 7.72 7.79 -26.97
CA ASN A 39 7.50 6.35 -26.84
C ASN A 39 8.29 5.75 -25.67
N ASN A 40 9.48 6.22 -25.42
CA ASN A 40 10.29 5.74 -24.30
C ASN A 40 9.72 6.17 -22.95
N ILE A 41 9.14 7.37 -22.87
CA ILE A 41 8.41 7.84 -21.67
C ILE A 41 7.15 6.98 -21.43
N VAL A 42 6.40 6.65 -22.49
CA VAL A 42 5.25 5.72 -22.41
C VAL A 42 5.70 4.37 -21.84
N ASN A 43 6.77 3.80 -22.39
CA ASN A 43 7.30 2.52 -21.94
C ASN A 43 7.83 2.57 -20.50
N ALA A 44 8.52 3.64 -20.12
CA ALA A 44 9.02 3.84 -18.77
C ALA A 44 7.85 3.96 -17.74
N THR A 45 6.80 4.72 -18.09
CA THR A 45 5.60 4.84 -17.25
C THR A 45 4.89 3.49 -17.11
N SER A 46 4.72 2.74 -18.20
CA SER A 46 4.14 1.39 -18.16
C SER A 46 4.99 0.43 -17.32
N GLY A 47 6.31 0.57 -17.40
CA GLY A 47 7.26 -0.19 -16.60
C GLY A 47 7.10 0.04 -15.08
N LEU A 48 6.73 1.25 -14.66
CA LEU A 48 6.46 1.52 -13.24
C LEU A 48 5.28 0.68 -12.73
N TYR A 49 4.16 0.64 -13.45
CA TYR A 49 3.02 -0.21 -13.08
C TYR A 49 3.42 -1.69 -12.95
N GLY A 50 4.21 -2.19 -13.91
CA GLY A 50 4.71 -3.57 -13.86
C GLY A 50 5.61 -3.85 -12.66
N GLN A 51 6.41 -2.89 -12.24
CA GLN A 51 7.34 -3.05 -11.13
C GLN A 51 6.68 -3.11 -9.73
N PHE A 52 5.48 -2.58 -9.55
CA PHE A 52 4.72 -2.81 -8.31
C PHE A 52 4.48 -4.29 -8.04
N GLN A 53 4.47 -5.11 -9.09
CA GLN A 53 4.18 -6.54 -9.05
C GLN A 53 5.42 -7.41 -9.24
N SER A 54 6.57 -6.82 -9.58
CA SER A 54 7.81 -7.56 -9.83
C SER A 54 8.68 -7.66 -8.58
N ALA A 55 9.28 -8.82 -8.40
CA ALA A 55 10.25 -9.06 -7.33
C ALA A 55 11.53 -8.23 -7.53
N ALA A 56 12.04 -7.62 -6.45
CA ALA A 56 13.35 -6.97 -6.45
C ALA A 56 14.44 -8.02 -6.21
N GLY A 57 14.98 -8.60 -7.28
CA GLY A 57 16.20 -9.43 -7.18
C GLY A 57 16.00 -10.89 -6.78
N GLY A 58 14.82 -11.46 -7.00
CA GLY A 58 14.54 -12.88 -6.77
C GLY A 58 13.06 -13.16 -6.53
N TYR A 59 12.63 -14.39 -6.74
CA TYR A 59 11.23 -14.82 -6.63
C TYR A 59 10.82 -15.13 -5.18
N THR A 60 11.23 -14.31 -4.21
CA THR A 60 10.77 -14.46 -2.84
C THR A 60 9.58 -13.54 -2.58
N GLU A 61 8.63 -13.99 -1.79
CA GLU A 61 7.42 -13.26 -1.41
C GLU A 61 7.73 -11.87 -0.84
N VAL A 62 8.82 -11.75 -0.10
CA VAL A 62 9.30 -10.51 0.50
C VAL A 62 9.65 -9.43 -0.52
N SER A 63 9.91 -9.82 -1.77
CA SER A 63 10.35 -8.89 -2.80
C SER A 63 9.21 -8.22 -3.57
N LEU A 64 7.95 -8.54 -3.28
CA LEU A 64 6.78 -7.95 -3.94
C LEU A 64 6.21 -6.80 -3.11
N TYR A 65 6.24 -5.59 -3.67
CA TYR A 65 5.78 -4.39 -2.98
C TYR A 65 4.34 -4.51 -2.45
N HIS A 66 3.40 -4.94 -3.29
CA HIS A 66 2.00 -5.01 -2.92
C HIS A 66 1.74 -6.02 -1.78
N VAL A 67 2.48 -7.15 -1.76
CA VAL A 67 2.40 -8.13 -0.67
C VAL A 67 2.99 -7.56 0.60
N ALA A 68 4.18 -6.96 0.52
CA ALA A 68 4.86 -6.39 1.68
C ALA A 68 4.03 -5.29 2.34
N TYR A 69 3.45 -4.38 1.55
CA TYR A 69 2.58 -3.33 2.07
C TYR A 69 1.30 -3.90 2.69
N HIS A 70 0.70 -4.89 2.05
CA HIS A 70 -0.49 -5.57 2.55
C HIS A 70 -0.24 -6.25 3.90
N VAL A 71 0.85 -7.01 4.02
CA VAL A 71 1.25 -7.67 5.27
C VAL A 71 1.46 -6.64 6.39
N LEU A 72 2.13 -5.55 6.12
CA LEU A 72 2.39 -4.51 7.11
C LEU A 72 1.14 -3.72 7.51
N GLY A 73 0.15 -3.63 6.64
CA GLY A 73 -1.10 -2.89 6.91
C GLY A 73 -2.23 -3.73 7.50
N GLU A 74 -2.20 -5.06 7.30
CA GLU A 74 -3.28 -5.93 7.77
C GLU A 74 -2.82 -6.90 8.87
N PHE A 75 -1.69 -7.58 8.71
CA PHE A 75 -1.28 -8.61 9.65
C PHE A 75 -0.76 -8.06 10.98
N ARG A 76 -0.44 -6.79 11.03
CA ARG A 76 -0.13 -6.08 12.28
C ARG A 76 -1.40 -5.67 13.06
N ALA A 77 -2.58 -5.81 12.47
CA ALA A 77 -3.87 -5.56 13.11
C ALA A 77 -4.44 -6.85 13.76
N ASN A 78 -5.72 -6.83 14.09
CA ASN A 78 -6.40 -7.91 14.82
C ASN A 78 -7.57 -8.55 14.05
N ASN A 79 -7.56 -8.48 12.70
CA ASN A 79 -8.58 -9.15 11.88
C ASN A 79 -8.21 -10.59 11.51
N VAL A 80 -6.93 -10.94 11.61
CA VAL A 80 -6.42 -12.28 11.29
C VAL A 80 -5.53 -12.81 12.40
N ILE A 81 -5.45 -14.13 12.48
CA ILE A 81 -4.46 -14.86 13.28
C ILE A 81 -3.76 -15.91 12.44
N PHE A 82 -2.53 -16.22 12.80
CA PHE A 82 -1.71 -17.19 12.09
C PHE A 82 -1.86 -18.60 12.64
N ASN A 83 -1.64 -19.56 11.75
CA ASN A 83 -1.55 -20.96 12.09
C ASN A 83 -0.14 -21.32 12.54
N ASP A 84 -0.03 -22.01 13.67
CA ASP A 84 1.22 -22.49 14.26
C ASP A 84 2.02 -23.42 13.36
N ALA A 85 1.37 -24.30 12.60
CA ALA A 85 2.08 -25.21 11.71
C ALA A 85 2.89 -24.47 10.64
N PHE A 86 2.47 -23.26 10.28
CA PHE A 86 3.19 -22.39 9.37
C PHE A 86 4.43 -21.75 10.02
N LEU A 87 4.37 -21.49 11.32
CA LEU A 87 5.46 -20.91 12.09
C LEU A 87 6.67 -21.86 12.25
N SER A 88 6.48 -23.16 12.05
CA SER A 88 7.51 -24.16 12.28
C SER A 88 8.30 -24.60 11.03
N TRP A 89 7.90 -24.17 9.81
CA TRP A 89 8.32 -24.88 8.61
C TRP A 89 9.44 -24.26 7.77
N SER A 90 9.68 -22.97 7.84
CA SER A 90 10.80 -22.40 7.10
C SER A 90 11.09 -20.95 7.50
N THR A 91 12.36 -20.63 7.60
CA THR A 91 12.87 -19.27 7.83
C THR A 91 12.42 -18.27 6.78
N ASP A 92 12.04 -18.72 5.58
CA ASP A 92 11.63 -17.85 4.47
C ASP A 92 10.16 -17.44 4.54
N TYR A 93 9.30 -18.19 5.25
CA TYR A 93 7.87 -17.94 5.38
C TYR A 93 7.46 -17.28 6.70
N LEU A 94 8.38 -17.13 7.66
CA LEU A 94 8.11 -16.60 9.01
C LEU A 94 7.80 -15.09 9.07
N ARG A 95 7.98 -14.39 7.98
CA ARG A 95 7.96 -12.90 7.96
C ARG A 95 6.57 -12.29 8.13
N GLY A 96 5.51 -13.00 7.74
CA GLY A 96 4.14 -12.60 8.04
C GLY A 96 3.87 -12.63 9.54
N PRO A 97 4.15 -13.74 10.24
CA PRO A 97 4.13 -13.82 11.70
C PRO A 97 5.04 -12.81 12.39
N ASP A 98 6.27 -12.57 11.88
CA ASP A 98 7.15 -11.55 12.44
C ASP A 98 6.53 -10.16 12.38
N ALA A 99 5.89 -9.81 11.26
CA ALA A 99 5.13 -8.57 11.16
C ALA A 99 3.96 -8.55 12.15
N HIS A 100 3.22 -9.65 12.27
CA HIS A 100 2.09 -9.79 13.18
C HIS A 100 2.48 -9.54 14.64
N PHE A 101 3.60 -10.08 15.09
CA PHE A 101 4.10 -9.89 16.45
C PHE A 101 5.01 -8.66 16.63
N PHE A 102 5.06 -7.76 15.65
CA PHE A 102 5.91 -6.56 15.69
C PHE A 102 7.40 -6.85 15.88
N LEU A 103 7.84 -7.99 15.41
CA LEU A 103 9.25 -8.35 15.39
C LEU A 103 9.90 -7.71 14.17
N ASN A 104 10.17 -6.42 14.28
CA ASN A 104 10.73 -5.66 13.18
C ASN A 104 12.22 -5.95 13.04
N SER A 105 12.63 -6.62 11.95
CA SER A 105 14.03 -6.82 11.59
C SER A 105 14.50 -5.74 10.61
N ASP A 106 15.74 -5.30 10.77
CA ASP A 106 16.43 -4.42 9.82
C ASP A 106 17.19 -5.20 8.72
N GLN A 107 17.14 -6.53 8.77
CA GLN A 107 17.81 -7.39 7.80
C GLN A 107 16.95 -7.65 6.56
N LYS A 108 17.56 -7.53 5.39
CA LYS A 108 16.94 -7.74 4.08
C LYS A 108 16.19 -9.07 3.96
N SER A 109 16.81 -10.14 4.42
CA SER A 109 16.27 -11.50 4.32
C SER A 109 15.11 -11.79 5.29
N GLN A 110 14.80 -10.88 6.22
CA GLN A 110 13.87 -11.11 7.31
C GLN A 110 12.77 -10.03 7.46
N SER A 111 12.61 -9.12 6.49
CA SER A 111 11.69 -8.01 6.66
C SER A 111 10.92 -7.65 5.40
N TYR A 112 9.59 -7.63 5.49
CA TYR A 112 8.72 -7.03 4.46
C TYR A 112 8.97 -5.52 4.31
N ALA A 113 9.41 -4.85 5.38
CA ALA A 113 9.78 -3.44 5.34
C ALA A 113 10.91 -3.16 4.34
N TRP A 114 11.86 -4.11 4.16
CA TRP A 114 12.89 -3.97 3.14
C TRP A 114 12.30 -3.80 1.73
N SER A 115 11.30 -4.60 1.37
CA SER A 115 10.66 -4.49 0.04
C SER A 115 9.94 -3.17 -0.14
N VAL A 116 9.26 -2.68 0.90
CA VAL A 116 8.62 -1.36 0.85
C VAL A 116 9.67 -0.27 0.69
N TRP A 117 10.78 -0.33 1.46
CA TRP A 117 11.87 0.65 1.35
C TRP A 117 12.49 0.65 -0.04
N ALA A 118 13.08 -0.48 -0.45
CA ALA A 118 13.83 -0.59 -1.70
C ALA A 118 12.97 -0.27 -2.93
N LYS A 119 11.76 -0.84 -3.01
CA LYS A 119 10.86 -0.60 -4.13
C LYS A 119 10.32 0.82 -4.15
N SER A 120 9.95 1.39 -3.01
CA SER A 120 9.49 2.79 -2.97
C SER A 120 10.56 3.73 -3.52
N HIS A 121 11.81 3.64 -3.04
CA HIS A 121 12.88 4.52 -3.51
C HIS A 121 13.19 4.34 -5.00
N GLN A 122 13.26 3.07 -5.47
CA GLN A 122 13.45 2.77 -6.88
C GLN A 122 12.36 3.41 -7.76
N LEU A 123 11.10 3.24 -7.36
CA LEU A 123 9.96 3.70 -8.17
C LEU A 123 9.72 5.22 -8.04
N ILE A 124 9.97 5.81 -6.86
CA ILE A 124 9.94 7.27 -6.66
C ILE A 124 10.97 7.94 -7.58
N LEU A 125 12.20 7.45 -7.61
CA LEU A 125 13.24 7.95 -8.51
C LEU A 125 12.84 7.79 -9.98
N GLY A 126 12.28 6.62 -10.36
CA GLY A 126 11.79 6.37 -11.73
C GLY A 126 10.69 7.34 -12.15
N ALA A 127 9.68 7.54 -11.29
CA ALA A 127 8.60 8.48 -11.53
C ALA A 127 9.09 9.94 -11.60
N SER A 128 10.05 10.32 -10.74
CA SER A 128 10.64 11.65 -10.74
C SER A 128 11.41 11.91 -12.05
N ARG A 129 12.21 10.96 -12.52
CA ARG A 129 12.89 11.05 -13.83
C ARG A 129 11.91 11.18 -15.00
N ASN A 130 10.83 10.39 -14.98
CA ASN A 130 9.79 10.48 -15.99
C ASN A 130 9.14 11.87 -15.99
N ILE A 131 8.79 12.44 -14.82
CA ILE A 131 8.18 13.77 -14.71
C ILE A 131 9.11 14.85 -15.27
N VAL A 132 10.39 14.82 -14.88
CA VAL A 132 11.40 15.77 -15.41
C VAL A 132 11.53 15.66 -16.93
N ALA A 133 11.59 14.45 -17.47
CA ALA A 133 11.67 14.22 -18.92
C ALA A 133 10.39 14.66 -19.65
N ILE A 134 9.22 14.40 -19.07
CA ILE A 134 7.92 14.84 -19.60
C ILE A 134 7.89 16.37 -19.72
N ASP A 135 8.30 17.09 -18.68
CA ASP A 135 8.30 18.55 -18.68
C ASP A 135 9.24 19.13 -19.75
N LYS A 136 10.43 18.53 -19.90
CA LYS A 136 11.37 18.90 -20.99
C LYS A 136 10.77 18.64 -22.38
N LEU A 137 10.16 17.46 -22.60
CA LEU A 137 9.60 17.10 -23.89
C LEU A 137 8.37 17.94 -24.22
N TYR A 138 7.47 18.18 -23.23
CA TYR A 138 6.29 19.02 -23.37
C TYR A 138 6.61 20.43 -23.83
N ALA A 139 7.69 21.02 -23.30
CA ALA A 139 8.14 22.37 -23.68
C ALA A 139 8.59 22.43 -25.16
N ASN A 140 9.09 21.33 -25.72
CA ASN A 140 9.67 21.28 -27.06
C ASN A 140 8.74 20.67 -28.11
N THR A 141 7.69 19.94 -27.74
CA THR A 141 6.76 19.36 -28.71
C THR A 141 5.73 20.38 -29.20
N VAL A 142 5.38 20.31 -30.49
CA VAL A 142 4.35 21.17 -31.13
C VAL A 142 3.06 20.40 -31.39
N ASN A 143 3.11 19.08 -31.34
CA ASN A 143 1.96 18.22 -31.60
C ASN A 143 0.96 18.28 -30.43
N PRO A 144 -0.29 18.73 -30.64
CA PRO A 144 -1.29 18.86 -29.57
C PRO A 144 -1.67 17.54 -28.92
N ASP A 145 -1.78 16.46 -29.68
CA ASP A 145 -2.16 15.13 -29.18
C ASP A 145 -1.03 14.55 -28.31
N GLU A 146 0.20 14.76 -28.72
CA GLU A 146 1.36 14.37 -27.93
C GLU A 146 1.44 15.17 -26.63
N LYS A 147 1.17 16.48 -26.67
CA LYS A 147 1.07 17.31 -25.45
C LYS A 147 0.02 16.79 -24.48
N LEU A 148 -1.18 16.47 -24.98
CA LEU A 148 -2.26 15.94 -24.14
C LEU A 148 -1.84 14.62 -23.50
N ASN A 149 -1.21 13.73 -24.26
CA ASN A 149 -0.70 12.46 -23.72
C ASN A 149 0.44 12.65 -22.71
N LEU A 150 1.34 13.62 -22.94
CA LEU A 150 2.39 13.94 -21.95
C LEU A 150 1.80 14.45 -20.65
N VAL A 151 0.75 15.29 -20.69
CA VAL A 151 0.03 15.74 -19.48
C VAL A 151 -0.56 14.54 -18.74
N ARG A 152 -1.22 13.61 -19.43
CA ARG A 152 -1.75 12.39 -18.84
C ARG A 152 -0.65 11.55 -18.20
N LEU A 153 0.46 11.31 -18.89
CA LEU A 153 1.61 10.57 -18.37
C LEU A 153 2.21 11.24 -17.13
N LYS A 154 2.29 12.58 -17.11
CA LYS A 154 2.69 13.33 -15.91
C LYS A 154 1.77 13.02 -14.72
N GLY A 155 0.46 13.06 -14.95
CA GLY A 155 -0.53 12.70 -13.93
C GLY A 155 -0.37 11.28 -13.41
N GLU A 156 -0.12 10.31 -14.28
CA GLU A 156 0.11 8.91 -13.89
C GLU A 156 1.37 8.76 -13.04
N ASN A 157 2.49 9.35 -13.45
CA ASN A 157 3.74 9.30 -12.67
C ASN A 157 3.60 10.03 -11.32
N ALA A 158 2.92 11.17 -11.28
CA ALA A 158 2.65 11.89 -10.04
C ALA A 158 1.78 11.04 -9.09
N PHE A 159 0.70 10.41 -9.59
CA PHE A 159 -0.13 9.53 -8.77
C PHE A 159 0.68 8.40 -8.13
N LEU A 160 1.47 7.69 -8.93
CA LEU A 160 2.28 6.57 -8.46
C LEU A 160 3.34 7.03 -7.44
N ARG A 161 3.99 8.18 -7.69
CA ARG A 161 4.97 8.75 -6.76
C ARG A 161 4.33 9.15 -5.42
N GLY A 162 3.20 9.85 -5.46
CA GLY A 162 2.44 10.22 -4.27
C GLY A 162 2.00 9.01 -3.45
N LEU A 163 1.53 7.95 -4.11
CA LEU A 163 1.14 6.69 -3.47
C LEU A 163 2.33 6.05 -2.72
N LEU A 164 3.49 5.97 -3.38
CA LEU A 164 4.69 5.37 -2.81
C LEU A 164 5.22 6.19 -1.62
N ILE A 165 5.27 7.51 -1.74
CA ILE A 165 5.71 8.41 -0.67
C ILE A 165 4.78 8.26 0.53
N PHE A 166 3.47 8.33 0.33
CA PHE A 166 2.49 8.19 1.41
C PHE A 166 2.60 6.84 2.12
N ASN A 167 2.62 5.75 1.36
CA ASN A 167 2.68 4.40 1.92
C ASN A 167 3.99 4.16 2.67
N ALA A 168 5.14 4.53 2.08
CA ALA A 168 6.43 4.35 2.74
C ALA A 168 6.55 5.21 4.00
N THR A 169 6.00 6.42 3.99
CA THR A 169 5.98 7.27 5.19
C THR A 169 5.17 6.64 6.31
N ASN A 170 4.02 6.00 6.02
CA ASN A 170 3.24 5.29 7.02
C ASN A 170 3.96 4.04 7.59
N VAL A 171 4.87 3.43 6.81
CA VAL A 171 5.66 2.28 7.28
C VAL A 171 6.85 2.71 8.15
N PHE A 172 7.53 3.80 7.79
CA PHE A 172 8.82 4.20 8.40
C PHE A 172 8.75 5.45 9.26
N GLY A 173 7.67 6.21 9.20
CA GLY A 173 7.45 7.43 10.00
C GLY A 173 6.47 7.21 11.15
N ARG A 174 6.47 8.14 12.07
CA ARG A 174 5.44 8.25 13.11
C ARG A 174 4.12 8.74 12.49
N PRO A 175 2.96 8.46 13.10
CA PRO A 175 1.70 9.02 12.63
C PRO A 175 1.73 10.54 12.64
N PHE A 176 0.99 11.16 11.74
CA PHE A 176 1.06 12.63 11.51
C PHE A 176 0.71 13.46 12.75
N TRP A 177 -0.10 12.96 13.68
CA TRP A 177 -0.42 13.67 14.93
C TRP A 177 0.76 13.73 15.91
N ASP A 178 1.79 12.89 15.75
CA ASP A 178 2.97 12.87 16.62
C ASP A 178 4.12 13.70 16.02
N GLN A 179 4.14 14.99 16.31
CA GLN A 179 5.23 15.92 15.96
C GLN A 179 5.75 15.77 14.51
N PRO A 180 4.90 15.93 13.47
CA PRO A 180 5.25 15.61 12.08
C PRO A 180 6.41 16.44 11.52
N ASP A 181 6.70 17.61 12.10
CA ASP A 181 7.83 18.47 11.72
C ASP A 181 9.19 17.94 12.23
N LYS A 182 9.18 17.10 13.26
CA LYS A 182 10.40 16.58 13.90
C LYS A 182 10.64 15.10 13.59
N ASN A 183 9.57 14.32 13.55
CA ASN A 183 9.68 12.90 13.25
C ASN A 183 9.99 12.70 11.77
N LEU A 184 10.92 11.76 11.49
CA LEU A 184 11.43 11.53 10.15
C LEU A 184 10.53 10.54 9.39
N GLY A 185 10.27 10.86 8.13
CA GLY A 185 9.64 10.00 7.13
C GLY A 185 10.69 9.25 6.30
N ILE A 186 10.71 9.52 5.00
CA ILE A 186 11.64 8.92 4.03
C ILE A 186 12.45 9.99 3.30
N PRO A 187 13.59 9.65 2.66
CA PRO A 187 14.25 10.55 1.71
C PRO A 187 13.35 10.87 0.51
N LEU A 188 13.29 12.14 0.10
CA LEU A 188 12.49 12.61 -1.03
C LEU A 188 13.40 13.00 -2.20
N ASP A 189 13.62 12.12 -3.17
CA ASP A 189 14.35 12.45 -4.41
C ASP A 189 13.39 12.83 -5.55
N VAL A 190 12.69 13.94 -5.37
CA VAL A 190 11.71 14.45 -6.36
C VAL A 190 12.37 15.16 -7.55
N GLU A 191 13.60 15.63 -7.39
CA GLU A 191 14.42 16.24 -8.44
C GLU A 191 15.20 15.20 -9.26
N ALA A 192 15.07 13.94 -8.94
CA ALA A 192 15.73 12.82 -9.61
C ALA A 192 17.27 12.91 -9.62
N THR A 193 17.86 13.40 -8.55
CA THR A 193 19.29 13.61 -8.42
C THR A 193 20.07 12.31 -8.27
N ALA A 194 19.42 11.24 -7.85
CA ALA A 194 20.02 9.95 -7.50
C ALA A 194 21.17 10.06 -6.47
N GLN A 195 21.10 11.04 -5.60
CA GLN A 195 22.10 11.27 -4.56
C GLN A 195 21.66 10.63 -3.23
N ALA A 196 22.64 10.41 -2.36
CA ALA A 196 22.37 10.04 -0.98
C ALA A 196 21.76 11.23 -0.23
N LEU A 197 20.48 11.12 0.13
CA LEU A 197 19.70 12.15 0.82
C LEU A 197 19.47 11.77 2.29
N GLU A 198 19.26 12.76 3.12
CA GLU A 198 18.71 12.60 4.46
C GLU A 198 17.22 12.28 4.39
N ARG A 199 16.67 11.78 5.48
CA ARG A 199 15.22 11.60 5.62
C ARG A 199 14.56 12.96 5.78
N SER A 200 13.51 13.19 5.02
CA SER A 200 12.62 14.35 5.24
C SER A 200 11.70 14.12 6.44
N SER A 201 11.13 15.17 6.98
CA SER A 201 10.12 15.07 8.02
C SER A 201 8.85 14.36 7.52
N VAL A 202 8.07 13.82 8.43
CA VAL A 202 6.75 13.25 8.11
C VAL A 202 5.87 14.28 7.40
N ARG A 203 5.91 15.56 7.87
CA ARG A 203 5.16 16.66 7.23
C ARG A 203 5.55 16.85 5.78
N GLU A 204 6.84 17.00 5.48
CA GLU A 204 7.32 17.18 4.10
C GLU A 204 6.93 16.00 3.20
N CYS A 205 6.98 14.78 3.71
CA CYS A 205 6.54 13.59 2.96
C CYS A 205 5.04 13.64 2.64
N PHE A 206 4.20 14.00 3.60
CA PHE A 206 2.75 14.12 3.38
C PHE A 206 2.42 15.27 2.42
N GLU A 207 3.06 16.42 2.56
CA GLU A 207 2.88 17.58 1.67
C GLU A 207 3.30 17.26 0.24
N GLN A 208 4.40 16.54 0.05
CA GLN A 208 4.82 16.08 -1.28
C GLN A 208 3.81 15.10 -1.89
N ALA A 209 3.32 14.14 -1.13
CA ALA A 209 2.29 13.21 -1.61
C ALA A 209 0.99 13.95 -1.98
N ILE A 210 0.58 14.95 -1.21
CA ILE A 210 -0.57 15.82 -1.52
C ILE A 210 -0.33 16.59 -2.84
N ALA A 211 0.86 17.17 -3.02
CA ALA A 211 1.21 17.88 -4.25
C ALA A 211 1.15 16.95 -5.47
N ASP A 212 1.62 15.73 -5.33
CA ASP A 212 1.59 14.70 -6.36
C ASP A 212 0.15 14.29 -6.70
N PHE A 213 -0.71 14.02 -5.72
CA PHE A 213 -2.12 13.69 -5.99
C PHE A 213 -2.92 14.86 -6.56
N LYS A 214 -2.63 16.10 -6.17
CA LYS A 214 -3.21 17.29 -6.80
C LYS A 214 -2.77 17.44 -8.26
N THR A 215 -1.50 17.20 -8.56
CA THR A 215 -0.97 17.17 -9.93
C THR A 215 -1.66 16.08 -10.74
N ALA A 216 -1.80 14.88 -10.17
CA ALA A 216 -2.51 13.78 -10.81
C ALA A 216 -3.97 14.14 -11.11
N ALA A 217 -4.70 14.69 -10.14
CA ALA A 217 -6.09 15.12 -10.33
C ALA A 217 -6.25 16.21 -11.41
N ALA A 218 -5.26 17.09 -11.55
CA ALA A 218 -5.27 18.13 -12.59
C ALA A 218 -4.94 17.60 -13.99
N CYS A 219 -4.06 16.60 -14.07
CA CYS A 219 -3.53 16.09 -15.35
C CYS A 219 -4.28 14.89 -15.92
N LEU A 220 -4.96 14.11 -15.07
CA LEU A 220 -5.66 12.90 -15.50
C LEU A 220 -7.06 13.22 -16.06
N PRO A 221 -7.52 12.45 -17.06
CA PRO A 221 -8.85 12.65 -17.63
C PRO A 221 -9.94 12.34 -16.62
N ASP A 222 -11.12 12.95 -16.82
CA ASP A 222 -12.30 12.72 -15.96
C ASP A 222 -12.78 11.27 -16.06
N GLU A 223 -12.72 10.69 -17.26
CA GLU A 223 -13.19 9.34 -17.53
C GLU A 223 -12.02 8.40 -17.84
N ARG A 224 -11.87 7.36 -17.02
CA ARG A 224 -10.98 6.23 -17.28
C ARG A 224 -11.61 4.98 -16.66
N SER A 225 -12.09 4.08 -17.49
CA SER A 225 -12.78 2.86 -17.05
C SER A 225 -11.82 1.84 -16.45
N ASP A 226 -10.60 1.73 -16.97
CA ASP A 226 -9.61 0.78 -16.47
C ASP A 226 -8.98 1.28 -15.15
N ARG A 227 -9.45 0.71 -14.03
CA ARG A 227 -9.02 1.06 -12.67
C ARG A 227 -7.66 0.49 -12.28
N THR A 228 -7.00 -0.21 -13.19
CA THR A 228 -5.60 -0.65 -13.00
C THR A 228 -4.60 0.45 -13.32
N PHE A 229 -5.09 1.57 -13.81
CA PHE A 229 -4.30 2.77 -14.05
C PHE A 229 -4.78 3.94 -13.19
N ALA A 230 -3.85 4.84 -12.87
CA ALA A 230 -4.16 6.09 -12.17
C ALA A 230 -5.26 6.88 -12.91
N ASN A 231 -6.19 7.44 -12.15
CA ASN A 231 -7.31 8.24 -12.66
C ASN A 231 -7.66 9.36 -11.67
N LYS A 232 -8.46 10.31 -12.13
CA LYS A 232 -8.81 11.50 -11.35
C LYS A 232 -9.60 11.15 -10.08
N ALA A 233 -10.56 10.22 -10.17
CA ALA A 233 -11.37 9.81 -9.02
C ALA A 233 -10.49 9.16 -7.94
N ALA A 234 -9.55 8.29 -8.32
CA ALA A 234 -8.57 7.71 -7.39
C ALA A 234 -7.69 8.79 -6.73
N SER A 235 -7.30 9.82 -7.48
CA SER A 235 -6.51 10.93 -6.95
C SER A 235 -7.28 11.72 -5.88
N PHE A 236 -8.56 11.99 -6.08
CA PHE A 236 -9.42 12.61 -5.07
C PHE A 236 -9.64 11.70 -3.87
N GLY A 237 -9.89 10.41 -4.09
CA GLY A 237 -10.01 9.44 -3.00
C GLY A 237 -8.74 9.37 -2.14
N MET A 238 -7.56 9.36 -2.77
CA MET A 238 -6.27 9.40 -2.05
C MET A 238 -6.07 10.72 -1.30
N LEU A 239 -6.48 11.86 -1.86
CA LEU A 239 -6.48 13.14 -1.16
C LEU A 239 -7.41 13.12 0.06
N SER A 240 -8.59 12.51 -0.04
CA SER A 240 -9.47 12.31 1.12
C SER A 240 -8.78 11.47 2.20
N ARG A 241 -8.14 10.35 1.83
CA ARG A 241 -7.42 9.48 2.77
C ARG A 241 -6.27 10.22 3.45
N ILE A 242 -5.39 10.89 2.69
CA ILE A 242 -4.21 11.53 3.27
C ILE A 242 -4.59 12.68 4.21
N TYR A 243 -5.60 13.48 3.87
CA TYR A 243 -6.09 14.54 4.75
C TYR A 243 -6.77 13.98 6.01
N LEU A 244 -7.46 12.84 5.92
CA LEU A 244 -7.99 12.14 7.08
C LEU A 244 -6.87 11.67 8.02
N TYR A 245 -5.74 11.17 7.49
CA TYR A 245 -4.56 10.80 8.28
C TYR A 245 -3.92 12.00 8.99
N MET A 246 -4.01 13.19 8.38
CA MET A 246 -3.58 14.44 9.01
C MET A 246 -4.62 15.00 10.00
N GLY A 247 -5.85 14.49 9.96
CA GLY A 247 -7.02 15.01 10.68
C GLY A 247 -6.96 14.87 12.21
N GLY A 248 -5.88 14.30 12.76
CA GLY A 248 -5.69 14.15 14.20
C GLY A 248 -6.44 12.97 14.80
N MET A 249 -6.23 12.77 16.10
CA MET A 249 -6.97 11.77 16.88
C MET A 249 -8.41 12.26 17.14
N PRO A 250 -9.37 11.35 17.43
CA PRO A 250 -10.77 11.75 17.67
C PRO A 250 -10.92 12.72 18.87
N GLU A 251 -10.05 12.61 19.88
CA GLU A 251 -10.03 13.47 21.06
C GLU A 251 -9.32 14.82 20.81
N SER A 252 -8.53 14.91 19.76
CA SER A 252 -7.79 16.11 19.36
C SER A 252 -7.78 16.31 17.85
N PRO A 253 -8.97 16.51 17.24
CA PRO A 253 -9.10 16.63 15.79
C PRO A 253 -8.51 17.94 15.27
N VAL A 254 -7.95 17.90 14.06
CA VAL A 254 -7.48 19.08 13.33
C VAL A 254 -8.53 19.47 12.29
N GLU A 255 -9.27 20.53 12.55
CA GLU A 255 -10.44 20.95 11.78
C GLU A 255 -10.15 21.11 10.29
N ASP A 256 -9.12 21.88 9.94
CA ASP A 256 -8.79 22.18 8.54
C ASP A 256 -8.52 20.92 7.71
N TYR A 257 -7.80 19.96 8.25
CA TYR A 257 -7.52 18.72 7.54
C TYR A 257 -8.76 17.84 7.40
N ASN A 258 -9.62 17.78 8.42
CA ASN A 258 -10.89 17.06 8.31
C ASN A 258 -11.82 17.71 7.29
N ARG A 259 -11.89 19.05 7.20
CA ARG A 259 -12.62 19.75 6.13
C ARG A 259 -12.08 19.42 4.74
N MET A 260 -10.76 19.31 4.60
CA MET A 260 -10.15 18.91 3.33
C MET A 260 -10.44 17.45 2.99
N ALA A 261 -10.46 16.55 3.98
CA ALA A 261 -10.86 15.15 3.77
C ALA A 261 -12.29 15.04 3.23
N VAL A 262 -13.23 15.77 3.83
CA VAL A 262 -14.63 15.88 3.33
C VAL A 262 -14.65 16.43 1.91
N ARG A 263 -13.99 17.56 1.65
CA ARG A 263 -13.97 18.20 0.34
C ARG A 263 -13.53 17.25 -0.78
N TYR A 264 -12.48 16.48 -0.55
CA TYR A 264 -11.97 15.55 -1.56
C TYR A 264 -12.80 14.28 -1.67
N ALA A 265 -13.45 13.84 -0.59
CA ALA A 265 -14.47 12.81 -0.68
C ALA A 265 -15.64 13.26 -1.58
N ASP A 266 -16.16 14.47 -1.35
CA ASP A 266 -17.21 15.06 -2.20
C ASP A 266 -16.74 15.21 -3.65
N SER A 267 -15.48 15.61 -3.88
CA SER A 267 -14.91 15.67 -5.23
C SER A 267 -14.90 14.32 -5.93
N THR A 268 -14.67 13.23 -5.20
CA THR A 268 -14.70 11.86 -5.74
C THR A 268 -16.10 11.52 -6.25
N PHE A 269 -17.16 11.85 -5.50
CA PHE A 269 -18.54 11.52 -5.86
C PHE A 269 -19.19 12.52 -6.81
N SER A 270 -18.61 13.70 -6.97
CA SER A 270 -19.10 14.71 -7.93
C SER A 270 -18.51 14.57 -9.34
N MET A 271 -17.77 13.49 -9.61
CA MET A 271 -17.29 13.16 -10.95
C MET A 271 -18.47 12.95 -11.90
N LYS A 272 -18.34 13.47 -13.13
CA LYS A 272 -19.39 13.37 -14.15
C LYS A 272 -19.53 11.95 -14.70
N ASN A 273 -20.69 11.66 -15.31
CA ASN A 273 -20.96 10.44 -16.10
C ASN A 273 -20.86 9.14 -15.27
N ASP A 274 -21.27 9.16 -14.01
CA ASP A 274 -21.31 7.97 -13.14
C ASP A 274 -19.98 7.18 -13.13
N VAL A 275 -18.89 7.92 -13.13
CA VAL A 275 -17.53 7.34 -13.10
C VAL A 275 -17.28 6.56 -11.82
N VAL A 276 -17.95 6.94 -10.71
CA VAL A 276 -17.85 6.30 -9.40
C VAL A 276 -19.25 5.87 -8.96
N GLU A 277 -19.39 4.59 -8.68
CA GLU A 277 -20.60 3.99 -8.12
C GLU A 277 -20.26 3.29 -6.80
N VAL A 278 -21.27 3.08 -5.97
CA VAL A 278 -21.16 2.30 -4.74
C VAL A 278 -22.13 1.14 -4.84
N LEU A 279 -21.61 -0.07 -4.93
CA LEU A 279 -22.41 -1.28 -5.10
C LEU A 279 -23.34 -1.48 -3.91
N GLN A 280 -24.55 -1.98 -4.17
CA GLN A 280 -25.62 -2.11 -3.18
C GLN A 280 -26.12 -3.55 -3.06
N GLY A 281 -26.39 -4.02 -1.84
CA GLY A 281 -27.04 -5.30 -1.63
C GLY A 281 -26.31 -6.48 -2.30
N GLU A 282 -27.02 -7.19 -3.17
CA GLU A 282 -26.45 -8.36 -3.87
C GLU A 282 -25.29 -8.01 -4.83
N GLU A 283 -25.17 -6.78 -5.30
CA GLU A 283 -24.07 -6.37 -6.17
C GLU A 283 -22.71 -6.43 -5.42
N LEU A 284 -22.73 -6.36 -4.09
CA LEU A 284 -21.51 -6.48 -3.27
C LEU A 284 -20.70 -7.74 -3.55
N LYS A 285 -21.35 -8.83 -3.96
CA LYS A 285 -20.65 -10.10 -4.30
C LYS A 285 -19.61 -9.93 -5.42
N ASP A 286 -19.80 -8.92 -6.28
CA ASP A 286 -18.95 -8.63 -7.43
C ASP A 286 -17.89 -7.54 -7.15
N LEU A 287 -17.79 -7.07 -5.88
CA LEU A 287 -16.92 -5.95 -5.49
C LEU A 287 -15.45 -6.16 -5.85
N TYR A 288 -14.93 -7.36 -5.73
CA TYR A 288 -13.52 -7.68 -6.02
C TYR A 288 -13.32 -8.35 -7.38
N ASP A 289 -14.36 -8.38 -8.21
CA ASP A 289 -14.28 -8.95 -9.55
C ASP A 289 -13.46 -8.03 -10.49
N ASN A 290 -13.87 -7.81 -11.68
CA ASN A 290 -13.10 -7.13 -12.71
C ASN A 290 -12.83 -5.64 -12.43
N PRO A 291 -11.62 -5.22 -12.03
CA PRO A 291 -11.30 -3.81 -11.75
C PRO A 291 -11.31 -2.92 -13.00
N LYS A 292 -11.37 -3.50 -14.21
CA LYS A 292 -11.46 -2.71 -15.44
C LYS A 292 -12.84 -2.11 -15.65
N THR A 293 -13.87 -2.73 -15.09
CA THR A 293 -15.27 -2.31 -15.29
C THR A 293 -15.99 -1.96 -14.00
N ASN A 294 -15.47 -2.40 -12.84
CA ASN A 294 -16.08 -2.12 -11.55
C ASN A 294 -15.87 -0.66 -11.14
N LYS A 295 -16.94 0.10 -11.02
CA LYS A 295 -16.91 1.53 -10.73
C LYS A 295 -16.73 1.85 -9.24
N GLU A 296 -16.93 0.90 -8.34
CA GLU A 296 -16.60 1.08 -6.92
C GLU A 296 -15.09 1.05 -6.67
N ILE A 297 -14.34 0.26 -7.42
CA ILE A 297 -12.87 0.27 -7.37
C ILE A 297 -12.38 1.57 -8.02
N LEU A 298 -11.63 2.38 -7.27
CA LEU A 298 -11.00 3.59 -7.79
C LEU A 298 -9.61 3.32 -8.32
N PHE A 299 -8.83 2.47 -7.62
CA PHE A 299 -7.52 2.02 -8.09
C PHE A 299 -7.17 0.65 -7.52
N ALA A 300 -6.69 -0.24 -8.38
CA ALA A 300 -6.23 -1.57 -7.99
C ALA A 300 -5.02 -1.99 -8.84
N PHE A 301 -4.13 -2.79 -8.26
CA PHE A 301 -3.16 -3.54 -9.03
C PHE A 301 -3.76 -4.86 -9.46
N THR A 302 -3.57 -5.20 -10.73
CA THR A 302 -3.84 -6.56 -11.22
C THR A 302 -2.51 -7.22 -11.55
N PRO A 303 -2.35 -8.51 -11.30
CA PRO A 303 -1.22 -9.26 -11.80
C PRO A 303 -1.33 -9.31 -13.32
N ALA A 304 -0.75 -8.31 -14.00
CA ALA A 304 -0.74 -8.23 -15.44
C ALA A 304 0.32 -9.20 -15.97
N ASN A 305 -0.10 -10.14 -16.83
CA ASN A 305 0.75 -10.86 -17.78
C ASN A 305 2.07 -11.45 -17.24
N PHE A 306 2.06 -12.09 -16.07
CA PHE A 306 3.21 -12.88 -15.65
C PHE A 306 3.12 -14.30 -16.21
N PRO A 307 3.98 -14.67 -17.16
CA PRO A 307 3.94 -16.00 -17.80
C PRO A 307 4.43 -17.14 -16.90
N SER A 308 4.86 -16.87 -15.67
CA SER A 308 5.41 -17.94 -14.85
C SER A 308 5.31 -17.70 -13.35
N ARG A 309 4.62 -18.60 -12.66
CA ARG A 309 4.79 -19.03 -11.26
C ARG A 309 4.71 -18.00 -10.11
N ILE A 310 4.49 -16.72 -10.35
CA ILE A 310 4.26 -15.79 -9.25
C ILE A 310 2.76 -15.75 -8.99
N HIS A 311 2.31 -16.59 -8.08
CA HIS A 311 0.98 -16.52 -7.54
C HIS A 311 0.74 -15.13 -6.95
N ASN A 312 -0.48 -14.64 -6.96
CA ASN A 312 -0.84 -13.50 -6.12
C ASN A 312 -0.66 -13.94 -4.65
N LEU A 313 0.45 -13.53 -4.05
CA LEU A 313 0.85 -14.02 -2.74
C LEU A 313 -0.06 -13.52 -1.61
N VAL A 314 -0.80 -12.42 -1.84
CA VAL A 314 -1.88 -12.00 -0.95
C VAL A 314 -2.94 -13.09 -0.86
N HIS A 315 -3.34 -13.68 -2.00
CA HIS A 315 -4.22 -14.83 -2.05
C HIS A 315 -3.68 -16.01 -1.23
N ASN A 316 -2.40 -16.33 -1.32
CA ASN A 316 -1.80 -17.44 -0.59
C ASN A 316 -1.87 -17.31 0.94
N TYR A 317 -1.99 -16.09 1.47
CA TYR A 317 -2.19 -15.90 2.90
C TYR A 317 -3.62 -16.18 3.34
N TYR A 318 -4.61 -15.85 2.53
CA TYR A 318 -6.01 -15.83 2.94
C TYR A 318 -6.83 -17.03 2.48
N SER A 319 -6.51 -17.61 1.32
CA SER A 319 -7.31 -18.68 0.78
C SER A 319 -6.47 -19.87 0.36
N TRP A 320 -7.08 -21.04 0.43
CA TRP A 320 -6.52 -22.23 -0.12
C TRP A 320 -7.11 -22.53 -1.50
N TYR A 321 -6.28 -22.41 -2.49
CA TYR A 321 -6.37 -23.31 -3.63
C TYR A 321 -5.06 -24.09 -3.68
N GLY A 322 -4.93 -25.02 -2.77
CA GLY A 322 -3.86 -26.00 -2.77
C GLY A 322 -4.12 -27.01 -3.86
N TYR A 323 -3.11 -27.23 -4.62
CA TYR A 323 -2.83 -28.47 -5.31
C TYR A 323 -3.39 -29.66 -4.53
N GLU A 324 -4.29 -30.45 -5.14
CA GLU A 324 -4.76 -31.74 -4.66
C GLU A 324 -3.64 -32.80 -4.65
N SER A 325 -2.50 -32.52 -4.10
CA SER A 325 -1.53 -33.56 -3.80
C SER A 325 -1.51 -33.79 -2.31
N SER A 326 -1.86 -34.95 -1.93
CA SER A 326 -2.06 -35.54 -0.62
C SER A 326 -0.88 -35.47 0.36
N ALA A 327 0.06 -34.57 0.16
CA ALA A 327 1.26 -34.43 0.98
C ALA A 327 1.72 -32.98 1.21
N SER A 328 1.04 -31.96 0.70
CA SER A 328 1.49 -30.59 0.82
C SER A 328 0.84 -29.90 2.02
N THR A 329 1.63 -29.64 3.03
CA THR A 329 1.32 -28.81 4.20
C THR A 329 1.29 -27.30 3.89
N SER A 330 1.33 -26.92 2.64
CA SER A 330 1.35 -25.55 2.15
C SER A 330 -0.05 -25.07 1.77
N GLY A 331 -0.69 -24.35 2.63
CA GLY A 331 -1.98 -23.70 2.41
C GLY A 331 -2.60 -23.27 3.74
N TYR A 332 -3.19 -22.08 3.79
CA TYR A 332 -3.69 -21.38 4.97
C TYR A 332 -2.60 -20.95 5.95
N ASN A 333 -2.11 -19.76 5.72
CA ASN A 333 -1.16 -19.16 6.63
C ASN A 333 -1.87 -18.42 7.76
N CYS A 334 -3.08 -17.92 7.49
CA CYS A 334 -3.92 -17.24 8.49
C CYS A 334 -5.40 -17.58 8.31
N VAL A 335 -6.15 -17.35 9.36
CA VAL A 335 -7.62 -17.39 9.40
C VAL A 335 -8.15 -16.09 9.99
N ILE A 336 -9.44 -15.84 9.80
CA ILE A 336 -10.15 -14.73 10.42
C ILE A 336 -10.07 -14.90 11.95
N SER A 337 -9.76 -13.82 12.67
CA SER A 337 -9.67 -13.79 14.12
C SER A 337 -11.05 -13.77 14.77
N ARG A 338 -11.13 -14.19 16.04
CA ARG A 338 -12.34 -13.98 16.85
C ARG A 338 -12.64 -12.50 17.07
N ASP A 339 -11.61 -11.66 17.17
CA ASP A 339 -11.77 -10.20 17.27
C ASP A 339 -12.54 -9.61 16.08
N TYR A 340 -12.38 -10.17 14.88
CA TYR A 340 -13.14 -9.76 13.70
C TYR A 340 -14.53 -10.41 13.66
N GLU A 341 -14.63 -11.70 14.03
CA GLU A 341 -15.91 -12.40 14.08
C GLU A 341 -16.92 -11.72 15.03
N GLU A 342 -16.44 -11.18 16.16
CA GLU A 342 -17.26 -10.51 17.18
C GLU A 342 -17.92 -9.20 16.70
N ILE A 343 -17.29 -8.49 15.77
CA ILE A 343 -17.88 -7.26 15.22
C ILE A 343 -18.83 -7.52 14.05
N MET A 344 -18.89 -8.76 13.52
CA MET A 344 -19.71 -9.12 12.37
C MET A 344 -21.07 -9.68 12.80
N ASP A 345 -22.15 -9.19 12.20
CA ASP A 345 -23.44 -9.89 12.24
C ASP A 345 -23.44 -11.00 11.18
N GLN A 346 -23.08 -12.21 11.62
CA GLN A 346 -22.87 -13.34 10.70
C GLN A 346 -24.16 -13.80 10.00
N GLU A 347 -25.34 -13.41 10.48
CA GLU A 347 -26.63 -13.75 9.89
C GLU A 347 -27.11 -12.72 8.86
N LYS A 348 -26.84 -11.43 9.08
CA LYS A 348 -27.42 -10.35 8.29
C LYS A 348 -26.42 -9.62 7.40
N ASP A 349 -25.13 -9.56 7.82
CA ASP A 349 -24.14 -8.82 7.08
C ASP A 349 -23.77 -9.55 5.78
N LEU A 350 -24.14 -8.97 4.65
CA LEU A 350 -23.86 -9.53 3.31
C LEU A 350 -22.36 -9.69 3.05
N ARG A 351 -21.53 -8.87 3.69
CA ARG A 351 -20.06 -8.99 3.56
C ARG A 351 -19.55 -10.28 4.21
N TRP A 352 -20.16 -10.72 5.32
CA TRP A 352 -19.87 -12.02 5.89
C TRP A 352 -20.25 -13.13 4.91
N THR A 353 -21.46 -13.09 4.39
CA THR A 353 -21.99 -14.10 3.47
C THR A 353 -21.15 -14.19 2.17
N TYR A 354 -20.80 -13.05 1.60
CA TYR A 354 -20.13 -13.03 0.28
C TYR A 354 -18.61 -13.19 0.37
N PHE A 355 -17.98 -12.72 1.45
CA PHE A 355 -16.52 -12.61 1.53
C PHE A 355 -15.88 -13.52 2.57
N THR A 356 -16.65 -14.42 3.19
CA THR A 356 -16.08 -15.43 4.10
C THR A 356 -16.53 -16.83 3.71
N GLU A 357 -15.76 -17.81 4.13
CA GLU A 357 -16.08 -19.24 3.99
C GLU A 357 -15.54 -20.02 5.18
N PRO A 358 -16.18 -21.12 5.57
CA PRO A 358 -15.62 -22.02 6.57
C PRO A 358 -14.23 -22.50 6.17
N SER A 359 -13.30 -22.48 7.11
CA SER A 359 -11.95 -22.98 6.83
C SER A 359 -11.97 -24.50 6.62
N GLY A 360 -11.52 -24.96 5.46
CA GLY A 360 -11.40 -26.38 5.20
C GLY A 360 -10.36 -27.11 6.07
N ARG A 361 -9.49 -26.37 6.75
CA ARG A 361 -8.42 -26.92 7.59
C ARG A 361 -8.69 -26.78 9.09
N PHE A 362 -9.28 -25.67 9.52
CA PHE A 362 -9.49 -25.35 10.93
C PHE A 362 -10.97 -25.37 11.26
N ASN A 363 -11.42 -26.44 11.90
CA ASN A 363 -12.83 -26.62 12.27
C ASN A 363 -13.32 -25.43 13.13
N GLY A 364 -14.47 -24.86 12.76
CA GLY A 364 -15.06 -23.72 13.44
C GLY A 364 -14.32 -22.38 13.22
N ARG A 365 -13.46 -22.29 12.20
CA ARG A 365 -12.79 -21.07 11.76
C ARG A 365 -13.22 -20.70 10.35
N TYR A 366 -12.90 -19.47 9.95
CA TYR A 366 -13.25 -18.91 8.64
C TYR A 366 -12.03 -18.34 7.93
N ASN A 367 -12.09 -18.36 6.60
CA ASN A 367 -11.16 -17.68 5.72
C ASN A 367 -11.89 -16.58 4.94
N THR A 368 -11.16 -15.55 4.47
CA THR A 368 -11.74 -14.56 3.57
C THR A 368 -11.71 -15.01 2.12
N LYS A 369 -12.78 -14.73 1.38
CA LYS A 369 -12.88 -14.93 -0.07
C LYS A 369 -12.53 -13.69 -0.90
N LYS A 370 -12.19 -12.56 -0.28
CA LYS A 370 -11.87 -11.31 -1.02
C LYS A 370 -10.79 -11.49 -2.10
N TYR A 371 -9.97 -12.54 -1.98
CA TYR A 371 -8.85 -12.83 -2.90
C TYR A 371 -9.00 -14.17 -3.61
N ASN A 372 -10.21 -14.68 -3.75
CA ASN A 372 -10.46 -16.02 -4.33
C ASN A 372 -10.46 -16.08 -5.87
N GLY A 373 -9.97 -15.10 -6.57
CA GLY A 373 -9.70 -15.14 -8.02
C GLY A 373 -10.86 -15.53 -8.95
N GLY A 374 -12.09 -15.56 -8.42
CA GLY A 374 -13.20 -16.40 -8.93
C GLY A 374 -13.71 -16.10 -10.32
N LYS A 375 -13.45 -14.93 -10.91
CA LYS A 375 -14.01 -14.60 -12.24
C LYS A 375 -13.06 -13.81 -13.12
N TYR A 376 -11.80 -13.65 -12.72
CA TYR A 376 -10.84 -12.96 -13.56
C TYR A 376 -10.35 -13.89 -14.67
N GLU A 377 -10.97 -13.82 -15.83
CA GLU A 377 -10.70 -14.70 -17.00
C GLU A 377 -9.29 -14.60 -17.61
N ALA A 378 -8.40 -13.81 -17.00
CA ALA A 378 -7.10 -13.52 -17.61
C ALA A 378 -6.17 -14.74 -17.73
N PHE A 379 -6.44 -15.84 -17.02
CA PHE A 379 -5.53 -16.98 -17.01
C PHE A 379 -6.28 -18.33 -16.99
N SER A 380 -6.27 -19.04 -18.10
CA SER A 380 -6.67 -20.44 -18.14
C SER A 380 -5.53 -21.35 -17.64
N GLY A 381 -5.83 -22.27 -16.74
CA GLY A 381 -4.88 -23.26 -16.22
C GLY A 381 -4.46 -23.03 -14.77
N TYR A 382 -3.33 -23.55 -14.36
CA TYR A 382 -2.75 -23.54 -13.01
C TYR A 382 -2.64 -22.15 -12.32
N TYR A 383 -2.97 -21.07 -13.01
CA TYR A 383 -2.78 -19.69 -12.59
C TYR A 383 -4.10 -18.93 -12.48
N SER A 384 -5.22 -19.60 -12.31
CA SER A 384 -6.57 -19.01 -12.26
C SER A 384 -6.85 -18.15 -11.00
N PHE A 385 -5.85 -17.85 -10.19
CA PHE A 385 -5.99 -17.21 -8.88
C PHE A 385 -5.47 -15.78 -8.82
N ALA A 386 -5.34 -15.12 -9.95
CA ALA A 386 -4.94 -13.72 -10.00
C ALA A 386 -6.08 -12.83 -9.56
N CYS A 387 -6.04 -12.32 -8.34
CA CYS A 387 -7.00 -11.34 -7.83
C CYS A 387 -6.43 -9.93 -7.90
N PRO A 388 -7.27 -8.92 -8.18
CA PRO A 388 -6.87 -7.54 -8.03
C PRO A 388 -6.58 -7.23 -6.54
N VAL A 389 -5.52 -6.48 -6.29
CA VAL A 389 -5.26 -5.89 -4.98
C VAL A 389 -5.78 -4.47 -5.00
N VAL A 390 -6.90 -4.24 -4.33
CA VAL A 390 -7.57 -2.94 -4.26
C VAL A 390 -6.78 -2.03 -3.33
N PHE A 391 -6.41 -0.84 -3.81
CA PHE A 391 -5.72 0.19 -3.01
C PHE A 391 -6.66 1.25 -2.48
N ILE A 392 -7.68 1.59 -3.24
CA ILE A 392 -8.73 2.52 -2.82
C ILE A 392 -10.02 2.26 -3.59
N ARG A 393 -11.15 2.39 -2.90
CA ARG A 393 -12.49 2.22 -3.44
C ARG A 393 -13.51 3.18 -2.82
N ALA A 394 -14.66 3.33 -3.45
CA ALA A 394 -15.68 4.32 -3.07
C ALA A 394 -16.22 4.09 -1.64
N GLY A 395 -16.42 2.84 -1.21
CA GLY A 395 -16.86 2.54 0.15
C GLY A 395 -15.92 3.09 1.23
N GLU A 396 -14.60 3.05 0.99
CA GLU A 396 -13.63 3.69 1.89
C GLU A 396 -13.78 5.21 1.91
N VAL A 397 -13.97 5.84 0.75
CA VAL A 397 -14.09 7.31 0.66
C VAL A 397 -15.32 7.82 1.41
N ILE A 398 -16.43 7.07 1.40
CA ILE A 398 -17.60 7.37 2.24
C ILE A 398 -17.24 7.31 3.73
N LEU A 399 -16.55 6.24 4.16
CA LEU A 399 -16.15 6.10 5.55
C LEU A 399 -15.06 7.12 5.96
N ASN A 400 -14.20 7.55 5.03
CA ASN A 400 -13.30 8.69 5.28
C ASN A 400 -14.09 9.96 5.56
N ARG A 401 -15.16 10.21 4.81
CA ARG A 401 -16.03 11.37 5.00
C ARG A 401 -16.84 11.27 6.29
N ALA A 402 -17.36 10.08 6.61
CA ALA A 402 -18.07 9.84 7.87
C ALA A 402 -17.19 10.15 9.10
N GLU A 403 -15.97 9.64 9.12
CA GLU A 403 -15.03 9.90 10.21
C GLU A 403 -14.63 11.38 10.30
N ALA A 404 -14.36 12.02 9.16
CA ALA A 404 -14.04 13.44 9.12
C ALA A 404 -15.21 14.31 9.62
N TYR A 405 -16.46 14.01 9.24
CA TYR A 405 -17.64 14.69 9.77
C TYR A 405 -17.79 14.51 11.28
N MET A 406 -17.56 13.30 11.80
CA MET A 406 -17.58 13.05 13.23
C MET A 406 -16.54 13.92 13.95
N LYS A 407 -15.31 13.97 13.46
CA LYS A 407 -14.21 14.80 14.00
C LYS A 407 -14.49 16.30 13.91
N LEU A 408 -15.35 16.72 12.98
CA LEU A 408 -15.85 18.10 12.87
C LEU A 408 -17.06 18.41 13.75
N GLY A 409 -17.57 17.43 14.51
CA GLY A 409 -18.78 17.57 15.31
C GLY A 409 -20.08 17.52 14.49
N GLU A 410 -20.02 17.19 13.20
CA GLU A 410 -21.16 17.09 12.29
C GLU A 410 -21.82 15.71 12.35
N SER A 411 -22.22 15.26 13.57
CA SER A 411 -22.68 13.89 13.84
C SER A 411 -23.80 13.41 12.93
N GLY A 412 -24.73 14.29 12.53
CA GLY A 412 -25.83 13.91 11.64
C GLY A 412 -25.36 13.48 10.26
N LYS A 413 -24.37 14.18 9.69
CA LYS A 413 -23.77 13.82 8.38
C LYS A 413 -22.91 12.56 8.50
N ALA A 414 -22.12 12.46 9.58
CA ALA A 414 -21.33 11.27 9.86
C ALA A 414 -22.19 10.02 9.97
N LEU A 415 -23.31 10.12 10.69
CA LEU A 415 -24.26 9.02 10.86
C LEU A 415 -24.96 8.66 9.53
N ALA A 416 -25.25 9.63 8.68
CA ALA A 416 -25.82 9.37 7.37
C ALA A 416 -24.88 8.55 6.47
N ASP A 417 -23.60 8.91 6.40
CA ASP A 417 -22.58 8.17 5.64
C ASP A 417 -22.33 6.77 6.25
N LEU A 418 -22.24 6.67 7.57
CA LEU A 418 -22.14 5.39 8.26
C LEU A 418 -23.31 4.47 7.91
N ASN A 419 -24.54 4.98 8.03
CA ASN A 419 -25.76 4.22 7.75
C ASN A 419 -25.88 3.84 6.27
N TYR A 420 -25.37 4.63 5.36
CA TYR A 420 -25.33 4.28 3.93
C TYR A 420 -24.52 2.99 3.71
N ILE A 421 -23.34 2.88 4.34
CA ILE A 421 -22.50 1.67 4.25
C ILE A 421 -23.16 0.48 4.96
N ARG A 422 -23.76 0.69 6.14
CA ARG A 422 -24.47 -0.36 6.89
C ARG A 422 -25.65 -0.93 6.11
N GLN A 423 -26.50 -0.06 5.58
CA GLN A 423 -27.72 -0.47 4.87
C GLN A 423 -27.40 -1.22 3.57
N ARG A 424 -26.37 -0.81 2.81
CA ARG A 424 -25.96 -1.56 1.61
C ARG A 424 -25.50 -2.97 1.92
N ALA A 425 -24.97 -3.19 3.12
CA ALA A 425 -24.52 -4.50 3.62
C ALA A 425 -25.64 -5.29 4.33
N GLY A 426 -26.90 -4.81 4.30
CA GLY A 426 -28.04 -5.49 4.93
C GLY A 426 -28.23 -5.20 6.41
N LEU A 427 -27.43 -4.32 7.00
CA LEU A 427 -27.53 -3.97 8.42
C LEU A 427 -28.51 -2.84 8.68
N SER A 428 -29.16 -2.87 9.83
CA SER A 428 -30.06 -1.81 10.27
C SER A 428 -29.31 -0.50 10.52
N PRO A 429 -29.94 0.67 10.19
CA PRO A 429 -29.34 1.95 10.49
C PRO A 429 -29.28 2.20 12.00
N LEU A 430 -28.27 2.94 12.43
CA LEU A 430 -28.13 3.43 13.79
C LEU A 430 -28.77 4.81 13.95
N SER A 431 -29.18 5.17 15.14
CA SER A 431 -29.74 6.48 15.46
C SER A 431 -29.40 6.89 16.89
N GLY A 432 -29.37 8.20 17.14
CA GLY A 432 -29.22 8.76 18.49
C GLY A 432 -27.80 8.73 19.07
N ILE A 433 -26.80 8.29 18.32
CA ILE A 433 -25.39 8.23 18.73
C ILE A 433 -24.60 9.44 18.24
N SER A 434 -23.59 9.85 19.00
CA SER A 434 -22.72 10.99 18.68
C SER A 434 -21.38 10.90 19.43
N GLY A 435 -20.45 11.81 19.15
CA GLY A 435 -19.15 11.86 19.82
C GLY A 435 -18.37 10.55 19.71
N MET A 436 -17.77 10.11 20.80
CA MET A 436 -16.94 8.90 20.82
C MET A 436 -17.71 7.62 20.51
N GLU A 437 -18.98 7.52 20.93
CA GLU A 437 -19.83 6.37 20.57
C GLU A 437 -19.99 6.26 19.04
N LEU A 438 -20.26 7.37 18.36
CA LEU A 438 -20.32 7.41 16.90
C LEU A 438 -18.95 7.11 16.25
N PHE A 439 -17.86 7.58 16.85
CA PHE A 439 -16.52 7.25 16.38
C PHE A 439 -16.24 5.74 16.45
N ASP A 440 -16.58 5.11 17.57
CA ASP A 440 -16.37 3.67 17.76
C ASP A 440 -17.17 2.86 16.74
N GLU A 441 -18.40 3.25 16.45
CA GLU A 441 -19.22 2.60 15.42
C GLU A 441 -18.65 2.82 14.00
N ILE A 442 -18.16 4.01 13.69
CA ILE A 442 -17.47 4.27 12.39
C ILE A 442 -16.19 3.44 12.31
N PHE A 443 -15.43 3.35 13.37
CA PHE A 443 -14.19 2.57 13.40
C PHE A 443 -14.46 1.08 13.17
N ASP A 444 -15.45 0.51 13.83
CA ASP A 444 -15.85 -0.89 13.64
C ASP A 444 -16.45 -1.12 12.25
N GLU A 445 -17.22 -0.15 11.72
CA GLU A 445 -17.72 -0.24 10.35
C GLU A 445 -16.59 -0.21 9.32
N ARG A 446 -15.55 0.62 9.54
CA ARG A 446 -14.34 0.60 8.71
C ARG A 446 -13.65 -0.77 8.75
N ARG A 447 -13.56 -1.39 9.93
CA ARG A 447 -13.02 -2.75 10.07
C ARG A 447 -13.86 -3.78 9.30
N ARG A 448 -15.21 -3.75 9.45
CA ARG A 448 -16.12 -4.65 8.72
C ARG A 448 -15.94 -4.49 7.20
N GLU A 449 -15.86 -3.25 6.75
CA GLU A 449 -15.82 -2.89 5.33
C GLU A 449 -14.46 -3.17 4.70
N LEU A 450 -13.38 -2.72 5.34
CA LEU A 450 -12.03 -2.65 4.79
C LEU A 450 -11.11 -3.77 5.30
N ALA A 451 -11.60 -4.71 6.12
CA ALA A 451 -10.81 -5.85 6.56
C ALA A 451 -10.15 -6.55 5.37
N PHE A 452 -8.92 -6.96 5.56
CA PHE A 452 -8.11 -7.65 4.58
C PHE A 452 -7.68 -6.78 3.36
N GLU A 453 -7.78 -5.44 3.48
CA GLU A 453 -7.38 -4.48 2.44
C GLU A 453 -6.18 -3.60 2.87
N ALA A 454 -5.41 -4.05 3.85
CA ALA A 454 -4.21 -3.38 4.36
C ALA A 454 -4.46 -2.00 5.00
N GLN A 455 -5.67 -1.73 5.52
CA GLN A 455 -6.02 -0.44 6.12
C GLN A 455 -6.11 -0.51 7.64
N THR A 456 -6.52 -1.64 8.20
CA THR A 456 -6.91 -1.76 9.61
C THR A 456 -5.81 -1.34 10.58
N TYR A 457 -4.58 -1.77 10.36
CA TYR A 457 -3.46 -1.37 11.21
C TYR A 457 -3.22 0.14 11.21
N TYR A 458 -3.24 0.75 10.03
CA TYR A 458 -3.04 2.20 9.92
C TYR A 458 -4.21 2.98 10.50
N ASP A 459 -5.44 2.45 10.49
CA ASP A 459 -6.59 3.06 11.17
C ASP A 459 -6.39 3.10 12.69
N TYR A 460 -5.81 2.06 13.30
CA TYR A 460 -5.41 2.09 14.71
C TYR A 460 -4.33 3.16 14.96
N VAL A 461 -3.27 3.15 14.17
CA VAL A 461 -2.10 4.02 14.37
C VAL A 461 -2.45 5.51 14.19
N ARG A 462 -3.16 5.86 13.10
CA ARG A 462 -3.50 7.25 12.80
C ARG A 462 -4.52 7.86 13.76
N ASN A 463 -5.31 7.05 14.44
CA ASN A 463 -6.26 7.49 15.46
C ASN A 463 -5.70 7.38 16.88
N GLY A 464 -4.42 7.03 17.06
CA GLY A 464 -3.82 6.83 18.38
C GLY A 464 -4.50 5.75 19.22
N ARG A 465 -5.23 4.84 18.57
CA ARG A 465 -6.05 3.82 19.24
C ARG A 465 -5.21 2.59 19.56
N LYS A 466 -5.24 2.13 20.80
CA LYS A 466 -4.61 0.88 21.21
C LYS A 466 -5.23 -0.28 20.43
N MET A 467 -4.40 -1.10 19.81
CA MET A 467 -4.78 -2.35 19.19
C MET A 467 -4.43 -3.50 20.14
N GLU A 468 -5.36 -4.41 20.32
CA GLU A 468 -5.20 -5.59 21.15
C GLU A 468 -5.77 -6.80 20.42
N ARG A 469 -5.14 -7.95 20.58
CA ARG A 469 -5.60 -9.25 20.07
C ARG A 469 -6.00 -10.12 21.23
N LYS A 470 -7.21 -10.63 21.20
CA LYS A 470 -7.72 -11.60 22.19
C LYS A 470 -7.12 -12.99 21.97
N GLU A 471 -6.76 -13.28 20.73
CA GLU A 471 -6.12 -14.52 20.35
C GLU A 471 -4.74 -14.24 19.72
N ASP A 472 -3.80 -15.13 19.97
CA ASP A 472 -2.44 -15.07 19.41
C ASP A 472 -2.20 -16.08 18.27
N SER A 473 -2.88 -17.25 18.30
CA SER A 473 -2.76 -18.27 17.25
C SER A 473 -3.92 -19.28 17.26
N VAL A 474 -4.08 -20.04 16.18
CA VAL A 474 -5.14 -21.08 16.02
C VAL A 474 -4.77 -22.41 16.68
N ALA A 475 -3.49 -22.66 16.88
CA ALA A 475 -2.96 -23.87 17.51
C ALA A 475 -1.76 -23.53 18.37
N TYR A 476 -1.43 -24.39 19.32
CA TYR A 476 -0.36 -24.14 20.26
C TYR A 476 1.00 -24.29 19.62
N SER A 477 1.83 -23.28 19.72
CA SER A 477 3.21 -23.40 19.33
C SER A 477 4.19 -23.08 20.44
N SER A 478 5.38 -23.60 20.23
CA SER A 478 6.59 -23.24 20.94
C SER A 478 7.15 -21.88 20.54
N TYR A 479 6.45 -21.09 19.73
CA TYR A 479 6.94 -19.78 19.30
C TYR A 479 6.93 -18.81 20.48
N THR A 480 8.10 -18.45 20.93
CA THR A 480 8.31 -17.65 22.15
C THR A 480 8.11 -16.14 21.96
N ALA A 481 7.79 -15.71 20.75
CA ALA A 481 7.65 -14.29 20.39
C ALA A 481 6.28 -13.68 20.72
N ARG A 482 5.51 -14.26 21.62
CA ARG A 482 4.19 -13.77 22.08
C ARG A 482 4.21 -12.42 22.82
N GLN A 483 5.29 -11.67 22.71
CA GLN A 483 5.53 -10.47 23.53
C GLN A 483 4.65 -9.27 23.13
N TYR A 484 4.03 -9.28 21.95
CA TYR A 484 3.39 -8.10 21.40
C TYR A 484 2.00 -8.39 20.80
N ASN A 485 1.08 -8.92 21.63
CA ASN A 485 -0.31 -9.07 21.23
C ASN A 485 -1.08 -7.75 21.24
N GLU A 486 -0.44 -6.70 21.72
CA GLU A 486 -1.02 -5.36 21.75
C GLU A 486 0.01 -4.32 21.32
N ILE A 487 -0.48 -3.22 20.79
CA ILE A 487 0.32 -2.03 20.53
C ILE A 487 -0.49 -0.78 20.81
N ASP A 488 0.10 0.12 21.59
CA ASP A 488 -0.42 1.46 21.79
C ASP A 488 0.40 2.45 20.97
N PRO A 489 -0.18 3.06 19.92
CA PRO A 489 0.54 4.00 19.06
C PRO A 489 1.02 5.25 19.80
N GLN A 490 0.39 5.61 20.91
CA GLN A 490 0.78 6.82 21.67
C GLN A 490 2.07 6.60 22.48
N THR A 491 2.34 5.39 22.89
CA THR A 491 3.49 5.05 23.76
C THR A 491 4.53 4.20 23.06
N SER A 492 4.13 3.35 22.12
CA SER A 492 5.04 2.42 21.44
C SER A 492 5.66 3.04 20.18
N ARG A 493 6.97 2.92 20.05
CA ARG A 493 7.70 3.24 18.80
C ARG A 493 7.74 2.08 17.81
N ARG A 494 7.33 0.88 18.20
CA ARG A 494 7.22 -0.29 17.31
C ARG A 494 6.13 -0.18 16.24
N THR A 495 5.38 0.92 16.24
CA THR A 495 4.47 1.26 15.13
C THR A 495 5.21 1.51 13.82
N MET A 496 6.46 1.94 13.86
CA MET A 496 7.32 2.08 12.69
C MET A 496 8.09 0.80 12.40
N CYS A 497 8.50 0.60 11.16
CA CYS A 497 9.49 -0.40 10.80
C CYS A 497 10.92 0.16 10.88
N LEU A 498 11.89 -0.72 11.11
CA LEU A 498 13.31 -0.36 10.99
C LEU A 498 13.68 -0.15 9.53
N ILE A 499 14.56 0.82 9.30
CA ILE A 499 15.20 1.01 8.00
C ILE A 499 16.20 -0.15 7.81
N PRO A 500 16.27 -0.75 6.61
CA PRO A 500 17.21 -1.82 6.35
C PRO A 500 18.66 -1.40 6.65
N SER A 501 19.38 -2.23 7.41
CA SER A 501 20.75 -1.93 7.85
C SER A 501 21.72 -1.78 6.67
N GLU A 502 21.48 -2.49 5.57
CA GLU A 502 22.26 -2.34 4.33
C GLU A 502 22.12 -0.91 3.77
N GLU A 503 20.92 -0.33 3.77
CA GLU A 503 20.68 1.02 3.28
C GLU A 503 21.40 2.08 4.12
N ILE A 504 21.37 1.92 5.45
CA ILE A 504 22.12 2.80 6.37
C ILE A 504 23.64 2.66 6.14
N SER A 505 24.09 1.44 5.79
CA SER A 505 25.49 1.20 5.49
C SER A 505 25.95 1.91 4.21
N LEU A 506 25.07 1.97 3.21
CA LEU A 506 25.31 2.63 1.91
C LEU A 506 25.14 4.15 2.00
N ASN A 507 24.15 4.62 2.73
CA ASN A 507 23.87 6.05 2.91
C ASN A 507 24.03 6.47 4.38
N LYS A 508 25.17 7.01 4.73
CA LYS A 508 25.50 7.44 6.12
C LYS A 508 24.69 8.64 6.63
N LYS A 509 23.90 9.26 5.78
CA LYS A 509 22.96 10.32 6.17
C LYS A 509 21.65 9.78 6.75
N LEU A 510 21.37 8.49 6.56
CA LEU A 510 20.17 7.86 7.09
C LEU A 510 20.30 7.65 8.60
N VAL A 511 19.28 8.05 9.33
CA VAL A 511 19.13 7.83 10.77
C VAL A 511 18.11 6.72 11.00
N GLN A 512 18.47 5.70 11.79
CA GLN A 512 17.59 4.57 12.14
C GLN A 512 16.42 5.02 13.01
N ASN A 513 15.29 4.35 12.87
CA ASN A 513 14.18 4.45 13.82
C ASN A 513 14.59 3.83 15.17
N GLU A 514 14.32 4.54 16.24
CA GLU A 514 14.51 4.05 17.60
C GLU A 514 13.24 3.29 18.07
N TYR A 515 13.45 2.23 18.85
CA TYR A 515 12.38 1.45 19.49
C TYR A 515 12.31 1.66 20.99
#